data_717defab1a76a7047c2256cafe74bc6f
#
_entry.id   717defab1a76a7047c2256cafe74bc6f
#
_cell.length_a   1.000
_cell.length_b   1.000
_cell.length_c   1.000
_cell.angle_alpha   90.00
_cell.angle_beta   90.00
_cell.angle_gamma   90.00
#
_symmetry.space_group_name_H-M   'P 1'
#
loop_
_entity.id
_entity.type
_entity.pdbx_description
1 polymer ?
#
loop_
_entity_poly.entity_id
_entity_poly.type
_entity_poly.pdbx_seq_one_letter_code
_entity_poly.pdbx_strand_id
1 'polypeptide(L)'
;MFGMAPPDVRITMRLNTGEVTLGDETFKILHIPGHSPGSIGLYWPARKALFSGDVIFSQNVGRTDFPGGSGALLKKSISSLAELDIDILFPGHMEIVDGPEQVKWNFQVVMQNVFPYI
;
A
#
# COMPACT_ATOMS: atom_id res chain seq x y z
N MET A 1 -19.07 -5.04 6.52
CA MET A 1 -18.59 -4.60 6.41
C MET A 1 -17.63 -4.91 6.05
N PHE A 2 -17.40 -4.84 5.81
CA PHE A 2 -16.44 -5.26 5.63
C PHE A 2 -15.49 -4.55 5.93
N GLY A 3 -14.86 -4.67 5.65
CA GLY A 3 -13.86 -3.95 5.83
C GLY A 3 -13.31 -3.78 7.08
N MET A 4 -13.26 -4.65 7.83
CA MET A 4 -12.63 -4.53 9.00
C MET A 4 -11.48 -5.33 9.13
N ALA A 5 -10.47 -4.89 9.81
CA ALA A 5 -9.34 -5.67 10.21
C ALA A 5 -9.77 -6.76 11.15
N PRO A 6 -9.15 -7.92 11.09
CA PRO A 6 -9.39 -8.94 12.10
C PRO A 6 -9.08 -8.43 13.49
N PRO A 7 -9.78 -8.89 14.52
CA PRO A 7 -9.62 -8.33 15.86
C PRO A 7 -8.23 -8.47 16.45
N ASP A 8 -7.48 -9.47 16.03
CA ASP A 8 -6.15 -9.71 16.56
C ASP A 8 -5.05 -8.96 15.81
N VAL A 9 -5.39 -8.21 14.77
CA VAL A 9 -4.41 -7.50 13.98
C VAL A 9 -4.14 -6.15 14.60
N ARG A 10 -2.84 -5.84 14.78
CA ARG A 10 -2.48 -4.57 15.25
C ARG A 10 -2.21 -3.68 14.11
N ILE A 11 -3.12 -2.89 13.71
CA ILE A 11 -3.00 -1.96 12.60
C ILE A 11 -2.88 -0.57 13.16
N THR A 12 -1.79 0.13 12.81
CA THR A 12 -1.53 1.46 13.31
C THR A 12 -2.41 2.51 12.65
N MET A 13 -3.03 2.17 11.50
CA MET A 13 -4.02 3.03 10.88
C MET A 13 -4.98 2.17 10.09
N ARG A 14 -6.19 2.69 9.93
CA ARG A 14 -7.20 2.00 9.16
C ARG A 14 -6.97 2.29 7.69
N LEU A 15 -6.74 1.25 6.89
CA LEU A 15 -6.53 1.40 5.46
C LEU A 15 -7.83 1.39 4.67
N ASN A 16 -8.72 0.45 5.01
CA ASN A 16 -9.91 0.21 4.20
C ASN A 16 -10.92 1.33 4.40
N THR A 17 -11.21 2.06 3.33
CA THR A 17 -12.17 3.15 3.34
C THR A 17 -13.44 2.82 2.58
N GLY A 18 -13.54 1.65 1.96
CA GLY A 18 -14.72 1.24 1.25
C GLY A 18 -14.42 0.22 0.19
N GLU A 19 -15.41 -0.04 -0.64
CA GLU A 19 -15.30 -0.99 -1.72
C GLU A 19 -15.89 -0.42 -2.99
N VAL A 20 -15.37 -0.86 -4.12
CA VAL A 20 -15.93 -0.54 -5.43
C VAL A 20 -16.05 -1.84 -6.21
N THR A 21 -17.19 -2.02 -6.88
CA THR A 21 -17.43 -3.18 -7.73
C THR A 21 -17.43 -2.74 -9.18
N LEU A 22 -16.59 -3.40 -9.97
CA LEU A 22 -16.48 -3.16 -11.40
C LEU A 22 -16.75 -4.49 -12.10
N GLY A 23 -17.89 -4.57 -12.78
CA GLY A 23 -18.35 -5.85 -13.34
C GLY A 23 -18.62 -6.83 -12.22
N ASP A 24 -17.95 -7.98 -12.27
CA ASP A 24 -18.07 -9.02 -11.24
C ASP A 24 -16.97 -8.95 -10.19
N GLU A 25 -16.09 -7.95 -10.26
CA GLU A 25 -14.94 -7.87 -9.38
C GLU A 25 -15.11 -6.78 -8.33
N THR A 26 -14.70 -7.10 -7.11
CA THR A 26 -14.77 -6.15 -5.99
C THR A 26 -13.35 -5.79 -5.56
N PHE A 27 -13.11 -4.49 -5.42
CA PHE A 27 -11.84 -3.94 -4.98
C PHE A 27 -12.05 -3.19 -3.68
N LYS A 28 -11.07 -3.22 -2.81
CA LYS A 28 -11.07 -2.42 -1.57
C LYS A 28 -10.31 -1.13 -1.81
N ILE A 29 -10.92 -0.02 -1.42
CA ILE A 29 -10.28 1.29 -1.51
C ILE A 29 -9.51 1.50 -0.22
N LEU A 30 -8.21 1.71 -0.32
CA LEU A 30 -7.33 1.87 0.84
C LEU A 30 -6.84 3.30 0.91
N HIS A 31 -6.92 3.90 2.09
CA HIS A 31 -6.34 5.21 2.32
C HIS A 31 -4.88 5.02 2.76
N ILE A 32 -3.96 5.56 1.96
CA ILE A 32 -2.53 5.36 2.18
C ILE A 32 -1.81 6.71 2.12
N PRO A 33 -2.01 7.57 3.12
CA PRO A 33 -1.42 8.90 3.11
C PRO A 33 0.09 8.88 3.33
N GLY A 34 0.73 9.96 2.99
CA GLY A 34 2.16 10.15 3.17
C GLY A 34 2.79 10.84 1.99
N HIS A 35 2.61 10.30 0.78
CA HIS A 35 2.96 11.01 -0.44
C HIS A 35 2.06 12.24 -0.58
N SER A 36 0.77 12.06 -0.34
CA SER A 36 -0.18 13.16 -0.20
C SER A 36 -1.27 12.75 0.80
N PRO A 37 -2.02 13.72 1.37
CA PRO A 37 -3.06 13.39 2.34
C PRO A 37 -4.18 12.54 1.77
N GLY A 38 -4.46 12.68 0.47
CA GLY A 38 -5.55 11.95 -0.17
C GLY A 38 -5.12 10.74 -0.97
N SER A 39 -3.89 10.28 -0.81
CA SER A 39 -3.41 9.13 -1.58
C SER A 39 -4.23 7.88 -1.25
N ILE A 40 -4.62 7.18 -2.28
CA ILE A 40 -5.36 5.93 -2.14
C ILE A 40 -4.71 4.83 -2.98
N GLY A 41 -5.00 3.60 -2.61
CA GLY A 41 -4.69 2.43 -3.40
C GLY A 41 -5.92 1.58 -3.58
N LEU A 42 -5.83 0.61 -4.47
CA LEU A 42 -6.88 -0.37 -4.65
C LEU A 42 -6.32 -1.76 -4.41
N TYR A 43 -6.97 -2.53 -3.56
CA TYR A 43 -6.60 -3.90 -3.31
C TYR A 43 -7.66 -4.82 -3.92
N TRP A 44 -7.22 -5.74 -4.74
CA TRP A 44 -8.07 -6.71 -5.42
C TRP A 44 -7.90 -8.08 -4.75
N PRO A 45 -8.76 -8.44 -3.78
CA PRO A 45 -8.55 -9.65 -2.99
C PRO A 45 -8.55 -10.95 -3.80
N ALA A 46 -9.38 -11.03 -4.85
CA ALA A 46 -9.49 -12.24 -5.65
C ALA A 46 -8.17 -12.60 -6.34
N ARG A 47 -7.34 -11.60 -6.63
CA ARG A 47 -6.04 -11.80 -7.26
C ARG A 47 -4.88 -11.45 -6.35
N LYS A 48 -5.16 -11.00 -5.13
CA LYS A 48 -4.15 -10.52 -4.18
C LYS A 48 -3.25 -9.48 -4.84
N ALA A 49 -3.87 -8.57 -5.56
CA ALA A 49 -3.16 -7.54 -6.31
C ALA A 49 -3.37 -6.18 -5.64
N LEU A 50 -2.29 -5.42 -5.52
CA LEU A 50 -2.34 -4.08 -4.95
C LEU A 50 -1.93 -3.05 -5.99
N PHE A 51 -2.81 -2.08 -6.23
CA PHE A 51 -2.52 -0.92 -7.07
C PHE A 51 -2.15 0.22 -6.13
N SER A 52 -0.87 0.50 -6.01
CA SER A 52 -0.36 1.39 -4.96
C SER A 52 -0.15 2.84 -5.40
N GLY A 53 -0.39 3.14 -6.67
CA GLY A 53 -0.19 4.50 -7.17
C GLY A 53 1.23 4.98 -6.91
N ASP A 54 1.33 6.18 -6.32
CA ASP A 54 2.63 6.81 -6.07
C ASP A 54 3.15 6.58 -4.65
N VAL A 55 2.62 5.59 -3.93
CA VAL A 55 3.00 5.36 -2.54
C VAL A 55 4.21 4.45 -2.42
N ILE A 56 4.20 3.29 -3.09
CA ILE A 56 5.34 2.39 -3.06
C ILE A 56 5.61 1.84 -4.46
N PHE A 57 6.87 1.79 -4.84
CA PHE A 57 7.35 1.34 -6.13
C PHE A 57 8.28 0.16 -5.95
N SER A 58 8.87 -0.29 -7.05
CA SER A 58 9.95 -1.26 -7.00
C SER A 58 11.15 -0.61 -6.30
N GLN A 59 11.42 -1.06 -5.08
CA GLN A 59 12.56 -0.66 -4.24
C GLN A 59 12.57 0.82 -3.87
N ASN A 60 11.44 1.50 -3.96
CA ASN A 60 11.37 2.92 -3.60
C ASN A 60 9.95 3.30 -3.20
N VAL A 61 9.78 4.55 -2.78
CA VAL A 61 8.49 5.09 -2.35
C VAL A 61 8.26 6.45 -2.97
N GLY A 62 7.03 6.94 -2.86
CA GLY A 62 6.70 8.28 -3.33
C GLY A 62 7.36 9.37 -2.50
N ARG A 63 7.51 10.53 -3.09
CA ARG A 63 8.12 11.68 -2.41
C ARG A 63 7.19 12.19 -1.32
N THR A 64 7.78 12.75 -0.26
CA THR A 64 7.05 13.34 0.85
C THR A 64 7.41 14.80 1.09
N ASP A 65 8.22 15.39 0.21
CA ASP A 65 8.72 16.75 0.36
C ASP A 65 7.81 17.81 -0.25
N PHE A 66 6.66 17.41 -0.78
CA PHE A 66 5.65 18.35 -1.25
C PHE A 66 4.77 18.81 -0.09
N PRO A 67 4.09 19.95 -0.20
CA PRO A 67 3.10 20.35 0.79
C PRO A 67 2.07 19.25 1.01
N GLY A 68 1.83 18.89 2.26
CA GLY A 68 0.93 17.81 2.62
C GLY A 68 1.60 16.44 2.67
N GLY A 69 2.85 16.30 2.23
CA GLY A 69 3.59 15.06 2.36
C GLY A 69 4.04 14.83 3.80
N SER A 70 4.18 13.57 4.18
CA SER A 70 4.61 13.19 5.52
C SER A 70 5.33 11.86 5.50
N GLY A 71 6.63 11.87 5.83
CA GLY A 71 7.40 10.63 5.94
C GLY A 71 6.85 9.72 7.02
N ALA A 72 6.42 10.27 8.15
CA ALA A 72 5.86 9.47 9.23
C ALA A 72 4.59 8.75 8.80
N LEU A 73 3.68 9.44 8.12
CA LEU A 73 2.46 8.82 7.62
C LEU A 73 2.76 7.79 6.53
N LEU A 74 3.70 8.09 5.66
CA LEU A 74 4.08 7.15 4.60
C LEU A 74 4.61 5.86 5.19
N LYS A 75 5.46 5.94 6.22
CA LYS A 75 5.96 4.74 6.89
C LYS A 75 4.84 3.91 7.49
N LYS A 76 3.87 4.56 8.13
CA LYS A 76 2.72 3.87 8.72
C LYS A 76 1.89 3.20 7.64
N SER A 77 1.62 3.91 6.54
CA SER A 77 0.86 3.37 5.41
C SER A 77 1.54 2.14 4.83
N ILE A 78 2.83 2.23 4.54
CA ILE A 78 3.58 1.13 3.94
C ILE A 78 3.66 -0.05 4.91
N SER A 79 3.88 0.19 6.20
CA SER A 79 3.92 -0.88 7.19
C SER A 79 2.59 -1.62 7.26
N SER A 80 1.48 -0.89 7.16
CA SER A 80 0.17 -1.52 7.15
C SER A 80 -0.08 -2.30 5.85
N LEU A 81 0.34 -1.76 4.71
CA LEU A 81 0.23 -2.47 3.44
C LEU A 81 1.04 -3.77 3.45
N ALA A 82 2.19 -3.78 4.12
CA ALA A 82 3.04 -4.96 4.18
C ALA A 82 2.37 -6.13 4.90
N GLU A 83 1.32 -5.87 5.67
CA GLU A 83 0.57 -6.93 6.35
C GLU A 83 -0.49 -7.57 5.46
N LEU A 84 -0.76 -6.99 4.30
CA LEU A 84 -1.70 -7.58 3.35
C LEU A 84 -1.07 -8.76 2.63
N ASP A 85 -1.93 -9.67 2.19
CA ASP A 85 -1.52 -10.80 1.37
C ASP A 85 -1.48 -10.35 -0.09
N ILE A 86 -0.30 -10.05 -0.59
CA ILE A 86 -0.12 -9.46 -1.91
C ILE A 86 0.75 -10.37 -2.77
N ASP A 87 0.19 -10.80 -3.89
CA ASP A 87 0.93 -11.60 -4.88
C ASP A 87 1.56 -10.74 -5.97
N ILE A 88 0.96 -9.58 -6.25
CA ILE A 88 1.47 -8.71 -7.30
C ILE A 88 1.21 -7.25 -6.94
N LEU A 89 2.22 -6.42 -7.15
CA LEU A 89 2.16 -4.98 -6.87
C LEU A 89 2.20 -4.23 -8.19
N PHE A 90 1.16 -3.41 -8.42
CA PHE A 90 1.07 -2.53 -9.57
C PHE A 90 1.28 -1.08 -9.11
N PRO A 91 2.51 -0.56 -9.18
CA PRO A 91 2.75 0.83 -8.82
C PRO A 91 2.33 1.78 -9.96
N GLY A 92 2.21 3.05 -9.65
CA GLY A 92 1.90 4.06 -10.67
C GLY A 92 3.03 4.30 -11.63
N HIS A 93 4.26 4.04 -11.19
CA HIS A 93 5.46 4.20 -12.00
C HIS A 93 6.36 3.00 -11.78
N MET A 94 7.37 2.86 -12.62
CA MET A 94 8.39 1.83 -12.53
C MET A 94 7.83 0.45 -12.79
N GLU A 95 8.53 -0.57 -12.35
CA GLU A 95 8.21 -1.93 -12.73
C GLU A 95 7.14 -2.53 -11.84
N ILE A 96 6.33 -3.40 -12.42
CA ILE A 96 5.43 -4.25 -11.66
C ILE A 96 6.26 -5.24 -10.86
N VAL A 97 5.89 -5.45 -9.59
CA VAL A 97 6.55 -6.44 -8.74
C VAL A 97 5.65 -7.67 -8.70
N ASP A 98 6.07 -8.73 -9.36
CA ASP A 98 5.25 -9.91 -9.57
C ASP A 98 5.76 -11.08 -8.74
N GLY A 99 4.86 -11.70 -8.00
CA GLY A 99 5.12 -12.84 -7.16
C GLY A 99 5.11 -12.48 -5.68
N PRO A 100 4.53 -13.36 -4.83
CA PRO A 100 4.38 -13.06 -3.40
C PRO A 100 5.71 -12.88 -2.69
N GLU A 101 6.73 -13.66 -3.06
CA GLU A 101 8.05 -13.53 -2.44
C GLU A 101 8.75 -12.26 -2.88
N GLN A 102 8.59 -11.87 -4.14
CA GLN A 102 9.15 -10.64 -4.66
C GLN A 102 8.49 -9.42 -4.02
N VAL A 103 7.19 -9.48 -3.79
CA VAL A 103 6.47 -8.40 -3.12
C VAL A 103 6.96 -8.26 -1.67
N LYS A 104 7.10 -9.37 -0.94
CA LYS A 104 7.62 -9.35 0.42
C LYS A 104 9.02 -8.77 0.47
N TRP A 105 9.87 -9.20 -0.45
CA TRP A 105 11.23 -8.70 -0.52
C TRP A 105 11.24 -7.20 -0.80
N ASN A 106 10.36 -6.75 -1.68
CA ASN A 106 10.27 -5.32 -1.99
C ASN A 106 9.90 -4.49 -0.78
N PHE A 107 8.93 -4.93 0.01
CA PHE A 107 8.58 -4.24 1.25
C PHE A 107 9.74 -4.24 2.24
N GLN A 108 10.46 -5.35 2.37
CA GLN A 108 11.61 -5.42 3.27
C GLN A 108 12.71 -4.47 2.84
N VAL A 109 13.03 -4.42 1.54
CA VAL A 109 14.06 -3.51 1.01
C VAL A 109 13.68 -2.07 1.28
N VAL A 110 12.41 -1.71 1.05
CA VAL A 110 11.94 -0.35 1.29
C VAL A 110 12.07 0.00 2.77
N MET A 111 11.65 -0.88 3.65
CA MET A 111 11.70 -0.62 5.09
C MET A 111 13.13 -0.51 5.61
N GLN A 112 14.06 -1.29 5.06
CA GLN A 112 15.44 -1.28 5.51
C GLN A 112 16.26 -0.16 4.90
N ASN A 113 16.06 0.12 3.62
CA ASN A 113 16.95 1.00 2.86
C ASN A 113 16.36 2.37 2.58
N VAL A 114 15.05 2.53 2.60
CA VAL A 114 14.40 3.80 2.27
C VAL A 114 13.86 4.49 3.52
N PHE A 115 13.24 3.75 4.43
CA PHE A 115 12.66 4.33 5.65
C PHE A 115 13.63 5.21 6.45
N PRO A 116 14.92 4.86 6.58
CA PRO A 116 15.83 5.74 7.33
C PRO A 116 15.97 7.13 6.74
N TYR A 117 15.60 7.32 5.48
CA TYR A 117 15.77 8.59 4.77
C TYR A 117 14.48 9.38 4.59
N ILE A 118 13.38 8.93 5.17
CA ILE A 118 12.09 9.63 5.04
C ILE A 118 11.42 9.90 6.40
#